data_95a5551bc9ba781d722ee49799293ead
#
_entry.id   95a5551bc9ba781d722ee49799293ead
#
_cell.length_a   1.000
_cell.length_b   1.000
_cell.length_c   1.000
_cell.angle_alpha   90.00
_cell.angle_beta   90.00
_cell.angle_gamma   90.00
#
_symmetry.space_group_name_H-M   'P 1'
#
loop_
_entity.id
_entity.type
_entity.pdbx_description
1 polymer ?
#
loop_
_entity_poly.entity_id
_entity_poly.type
_entity_poly.pdbx_seq_one_letter_code
_entity_poly.pdbx_strand_id
1 'polypeptide(L)'
;MQLAAIIVSLVLIVVGVALFGRALLQIFNFMRLGQPVPAGTRTNDPAQRTVTVAKEFLGHTRMNRWGVVGVAHWFVAIGFYTLLLTIVNAIGQLFKADWILPVIGDWTPYNVFVEFIGTTTVLGIAVLVVIRQLSKPNKPGRKSRFAGSSFGQAYFVETVILVVGVCIFMLHALEGAQHHVDGYEASFFISYPVVAWLKGMDVSTLQNLTYFFAGLKIATSFIWMIVVALKTDMGVAWHRF
;
A
#
# COMPACT_ATOMS: atom_id res chain seq x y z
N MET A 1 -13.48 3.20 -22.13
CA MET A 1 -13.01 2.71 -20.82
C MET A 1 -12.56 3.85 -19.90
N GLN A 2 -11.81 4.84 -20.39
CA GLN A 2 -11.25 5.97 -19.61
C GLN A 2 -12.30 6.73 -18.77
N LEU A 3 -13.38 7.24 -19.38
CA LEU A 3 -14.38 8.04 -18.67
C LEU A 3 -15.00 7.28 -17.47
N ALA A 4 -15.30 6.00 -17.64
CA ALA A 4 -15.83 5.18 -16.55
C ALA A 4 -14.80 5.02 -15.41
N ALA A 5 -13.51 4.78 -15.74
CA ALA A 5 -12.44 4.71 -14.77
C ALA A 5 -12.26 6.03 -14.00
N ILE A 6 -12.32 7.18 -14.68
CA ILE A 6 -12.26 8.50 -14.05
C ILE A 6 -13.43 8.70 -13.07
N ILE A 7 -14.67 8.49 -13.52
CA ILE A 7 -15.86 8.73 -12.70
C ILE A 7 -15.84 7.86 -11.44
N VAL A 8 -15.64 6.55 -11.61
CA VAL A 8 -15.61 5.60 -10.49
C VAL A 8 -14.48 5.95 -9.51
N SER A 9 -13.29 6.25 -10.02
CA SER A 9 -12.15 6.61 -9.17
C SER A 9 -12.40 7.89 -8.39
N LEU A 10 -12.89 8.96 -9.02
CA LEU A 10 -13.15 10.23 -8.34
C LEU A 10 -14.23 10.10 -7.28
N VAL A 11 -15.30 9.36 -7.56
CA VAL A 11 -16.34 9.09 -6.55
C VAL A 11 -15.77 8.35 -5.35
N LEU A 12 -14.99 7.29 -5.59
CA LEU A 12 -14.37 6.51 -4.51
C LEU A 12 -13.35 7.33 -3.71
N ILE A 13 -12.57 8.19 -4.36
CA ILE A 13 -11.64 9.12 -3.69
C ILE A 13 -12.43 10.04 -2.74
N VAL A 14 -13.45 10.74 -3.24
CA VAL A 14 -14.22 11.70 -2.43
C VAL A 14 -14.89 11.00 -1.24
N VAL A 15 -15.58 9.89 -1.49
CA VAL A 15 -16.24 9.12 -0.44
C VAL A 15 -15.25 8.55 0.56
N GLY A 16 -14.15 7.97 0.08
CA GLY A 16 -13.10 7.38 0.92
C GLY A 16 -12.45 8.41 1.84
N VAL A 17 -12.04 9.56 1.28
CA VAL A 17 -11.41 10.64 2.06
C VAL A 17 -12.39 11.22 3.10
N ALA A 18 -13.64 11.46 2.71
CA ALA A 18 -14.65 11.99 3.63
C ALA A 18 -14.94 11.05 4.81
N LEU A 19 -15.14 9.76 4.53
CA LEU A 19 -15.41 8.76 5.58
C LEU A 19 -14.17 8.54 6.47
N PHE A 20 -12.98 8.49 5.89
CA PHE A 20 -11.75 8.31 6.64
C PHE A 20 -11.46 9.53 7.54
N GLY A 21 -11.66 10.74 7.03
CA GLY A 21 -11.56 11.97 7.82
C GLY A 21 -12.54 11.96 9.00
N ARG A 22 -13.80 11.53 8.78
CA ARG A 22 -14.76 11.34 9.86
C ARG A 22 -14.29 10.34 10.91
N ALA A 23 -13.76 9.19 10.49
CA ALA A 23 -13.25 8.17 11.40
C ALA A 23 -12.08 8.69 12.26
N LEU A 24 -11.14 9.42 11.64
CA LEU A 24 -10.05 10.07 12.37
C LEU A 24 -10.55 11.08 13.40
N LEU A 25 -11.54 11.91 13.04
CA LEU A 25 -12.15 12.85 13.97
C LEU A 25 -12.84 12.15 15.15
N GLN A 26 -13.51 11.02 14.89
CA GLN A 26 -14.12 10.21 15.95
C GLN A 26 -13.04 9.68 16.92
N ILE A 27 -11.96 9.07 16.40
CA ILE A 27 -10.84 8.56 17.21
C ILE A 27 -10.21 9.70 18.01
N PHE A 28 -9.97 10.85 17.40
CA PHE A 28 -9.42 12.02 18.07
C PHE A 28 -10.32 12.52 19.20
N ASN A 29 -11.64 12.58 18.97
CA ASN A 29 -12.61 12.96 20.00
C ASN A 29 -12.62 11.97 21.17
N PHE A 30 -12.53 10.66 20.91
CA PHE A 30 -12.40 9.67 21.98
C PHE A 30 -11.12 9.87 22.81
N MET A 31 -9.98 10.15 22.17
CA MET A 31 -8.75 10.43 22.89
C MET A 31 -8.85 11.66 23.80
N ARG A 32 -9.67 12.67 23.41
CA ARG A 32 -9.88 13.89 24.21
C ARG A 32 -10.80 13.71 25.42
N LEU A 33 -11.54 12.59 25.50
CA LEU A 33 -12.36 12.26 26.68
C LEU A 33 -11.50 11.80 27.88
N GLY A 34 -10.23 11.51 27.66
CA GLY A 34 -9.29 11.11 28.71
C GLY A 34 -9.01 12.23 29.70
N GLN A 35 -8.59 11.87 30.91
CA GLN A 35 -8.16 12.83 31.92
C GLN A 35 -6.93 13.64 31.46
N PRO A 36 -6.88 14.94 31.77
CA PRO A 36 -5.71 15.76 31.49
C PRO A 36 -4.45 15.15 32.10
N VAL A 37 -3.40 15.03 31.33
CA VAL A 37 -2.11 14.55 31.84
C VAL A 37 -1.41 15.71 32.52
N PRO A 38 -0.81 15.54 33.73
CA PRO A 38 -0.05 16.56 34.38
C PRO A 38 1.02 17.16 33.46
N ALA A 39 1.15 18.49 33.47
CA ALA A 39 2.09 19.20 32.60
C ALA A 39 3.51 18.63 32.74
N GLY A 40 4.19 18.47 31.60
CA GLY A 40 5.56 17.95 31.55
C GLY A 40 5.73 16.44 31.62
N THR A 41 4.72 15.65 32.01
CA THR A 41 4.89 14.19 32.16
C THR A 41 4.91 13.42 30.83
N ARG A 42 4.24 13.96 29.81
CA ARG A 42 4.20 13.32 28.47
C ARG A 42 4.72 14.21 27.35
N THR A 43 5.11 15.43 27.66
CA THR A 43 5.66 16.40 26.71
C THR A 43 7.13 16.77 27.00
N ASN A 44 7.74 16.12 28.02
CA ASN A 44 9.17 16.22 28.31
C ASN A 44 10.00 15.57 27.19
N ASP A 45 11.21 16.06 26.98
CA ASP A 45 12.19 15.53 26.02
C ASP A 45 11.63 15.27 24.61
N PRO A 46 11.03 16.27 23.93
CA PRO A 46 10.33 16.07 22.67
C PRO A 46 11.24 15.49 21.57
N ALA A 47 12.52 15.88 21.54
CA ALA A 47 13.49 15.38 20.57
C ALA A 47 13.72 13.85 20.75
N GLN A 48 13.98 13.40 21.96
CA GLN A 48 14.20 11.98 22.25
C GLN A 48 12.95 11.16 21.99
N ARG A 49 11.77 11.69 22.32
CA ARG A 49 10.48 11.03 22.03
C ARG A 49 10.24 10.89 20.53
N THR A 50 10.51 11.94 19.75
CA THR A 50 10.39 11.91 18.28
C THR A 50 11.34 10.88 17.68
N VAL A 51 12.60 10.84 18.11
CA VAL A 51 13.56 9.83 17.67
C VAL A 51 13.07 8.40 18.04
N THR A 52 12.53 8.22 19.24
CA THR A 52 12.01 6.93 19.68
C THR A 52 10.82 6.50 18.82
N VAL A 53 9.86 7.41 18.56
CA VAL A 53 8.73 7.14 17.66
C VAL A 53 9.21 6.80 16.27
N ALA A 54 10.12 7.59 15.69
CA ALA A 54 10.67 7.33 14.36
C ALA A 54 11.36 5.95 14.30
N LYS A 55 12.18 5.62 15.30
CA LYS A 55 12.87 4.32 15.40
C LYS A 55 11.90 3.14 15.51
N GLU A 56 10.87 3.27 16.36
CA GLU A 56 9.87 2.19 16.55
C GLU A 56 8.91 2.08 15.36
N PHE A 57 8.55 3.21 14.75
CA PHE A 57 7.60 3.25 13.64
C PHE A 57 8.25 2.84 12.31
N LEU A 58 9.39 3.47 11.93
CA LEU A 58 10.08 3.18 10.68
C LEU A 58 10.95 1.93 10.77
N GLY A 59 11.65 1.76 11.89
CA GLY A 59 12.57 0.63 12.08
C GLY A 59 11.90 -0.66 12.53
N HIS A 60 10.62 -0.64 12.95
CA HIS A 60 9.89 -1.83 13.44
C HIS A 60 10.68 -2.65 14.48
N THR A 61 11.46 -2.00 15.34
CA THR A 61 12.47 -2.66 16.18
C THR A 61 11.89 -3.76 17.09
N ARG A 62 10.66 -3.61 17.54
CA ARG A 62 9.97 -4.63 18.34
C ARG A 62 9.47 -5.79 17.47
N MET A 63 8.91 -5.49 16.29
CA MET A 63 8.40 -6.51 15.38
C MET A 63 9.53 -7.35 14.78
N ASN A 64 10.67 -6.74 14.48
CA ASN A 64 11.83 -7.43 13.89
C ASN A 64 12.43 -8.51 14.81
N ARG A 65 12.13 -8.51 16.12
CA ARG A 65 12.48 -9.63 17.03
C ARG A 65 11.79 -10.95 16.65
N TRP A 66 10.77 -10.91 15.83
CA TRP A 66 10.05 -12.09 15.34
C TRP A 66 10.68 -12.69 14.06
N GLY A 67 11.91 -12.30 13.70
CA GLY A 67 12.65 -12.85 12.57
C GLY A 67 11.91 -12.65 11.25
N VAL A 68 11.66 -13.74 10.52
CA VAL A 68 11.03 -13.70 9.20
C VAL A 68 9.72 -12.91 9.18
N VAL A 69 8.86 -13.10 10.18
CA VAL A 69 7.58 -12.36 10.28
C VAL A 69 7.83 -10.85 10.41
N GLY A 70 8.79 -10.46 11.25
CA GLY A 70 9.14 -9.07 11.46
C GLY A 70 9.66 -8.39 10.21
N VAL A 71 10.60 -9.04 9.51
CA VAL A 71 11.19 -8.53 8.27
C VAL A 71 10.14 -8.44 7.15
N ALA A 72 9.35 -9.50 6.94
CA ALA A 72 8.28 -9.50 5.95
C ALA A 72 7.26 -8.38 6.22
N HIS A 73 6.83 -8.21 7.48
CA HIS A 73 5.92 -7.15 7.88
C HIS A 73 6.54 -5.75 7.72
N TRP A 74 7.85 -5.61 7.96
CA TRP A 74 8.55 -4.35 7.76
C TRP A 74 8.51 -3.91 6.29
N PHE A 75 8.80 -4.82 5.36
CA PHE A 75 8.72 -4.52 3.92
C PHE A 75 7.29 -4.15 3.50
N VAL A 76 6.28 -4.86 4.00
CA VAL A 76 4.89 -4.53 3.72
C VAL A 76 4.52 -3.16 4.28
N ALA A 77 4.95 -2.82 5.50
CA ALA A 77 4.64 -1.53 6.10
C ALA A 77 5.36 -0.36 5.42
N ILE A 78 6.67 -0.50 5.14
CA ILE A 78 7.43 0.52 4.40
C ILE A 78 6.87 0.65 2.98
N GLY A 79 6.58 -0.47 2.32
CA GLY A 79 5.95 -0.46 1.00
C GLY A 79 4.62 0.28 1.00
N PHE A 80 3.77 0.06 1.98
CA PHE A 80 2.49 0.77 2.11
C PHE A 80 2.67 2.30 2.13
N TYR A 81 3.64 2.81 2.88
CA TYR A 81 3.88 4.25 2.96
C TYR A 81 4.57 4.81 1.71
N THR A 82 5.61 4.14 1.24
CA THR A 82 6.40 4.64 0.10
C THR A 82 5.65 4.54 -1.22
N LEU A 83 4.82 3.51 -1.38
CA LEU A 83 4.02 3.32 -2.59
C LEU A 83 2.75 4.18 -2.62
N LEU A 84 2.40 4.93 -1.56
CA LEU A 84 1.33 5.93 -1.60
C LEU A 84 1.54 6.95 -2.72
N LEU A 85 2.79 7.35 -2.99
CA LEU A 85 3.11 8.28 -4.06
C LEU A 85 2.71 7.73 -5.44
N THR A 86 2.75 6.42 -5.61
CA THR A 86 2.34 5.78 -6.86
C THR A 86 0.82 5.85 -7.11
N ILE A 87 0.01 6.19 -6.10
CA ILE A 87 -1.43 6.48 -6.29
C ILE A 87 -1.59 7.81 -7.02
N VAL A 88 -0.76 8.80 -6.70
CA VAL A 88 -0.77 10.10 -7.39
C VAL A 88 -0.45 9.90 -8.87
N ASN A 89 0.55 9.05 -9.18
CA ASN A 89 0.86 8.69 -10.56
C ASN A 89 -0.34 8.03 -11.27
N ALA A 90 -1.00 7.06 -10.62
CA ALA A 90 -2.17 6.40 -11.17
C ALA A 90 -3.35 7.37 -11.42
N ILE A 91 -3.54 8.39 -10.58
CA ILE A 91 -4.53 9.44 -10.81
C ILE A 91 -4.20 10.22 -12.09
N GLY A 92 -2.94 10.63 -12.28
CA GLY A 92 -2.50 11.27 -13.52
C GLY A 92 -2.73 10.39 -14.75
N GLN A 93 -2.43 9.10 -14.65
CA GLN A 93 -2.61 8.11 -15.71
C GLN A 93 -4.08 7.89 -16.11
N LEU A 94 -5.06 8.17 -15.24
CA LEU A 94 -6.48 8.16 -15.63
C LEU A 94 -6.81 9.24 -16.68
N PHE A 95 -6.13 10.38 -16.62
CA PHE A 95 -6.38 11.50 -17.53
C PHE A 95 -5.51 11.41 -18.79
N LYS A 96 -4.27 10.96 -18.64
CA LYS A 96 -3.29 10.80 -19.72
C LYS A 96 -2.51 9.51 -19.48
N ALA A 97 -2.68 8.51 -20.36
CA ALA A 97 -2.12 7.17 -20.16
C ALA A 97 -0.59 7.15 -20.03
N ASP A 98 0.11 8.02 -20.75
CA ASP A 98 1.56 8.21 -20.69
C ASP A 98 2.00 9.22 -19.60
N TRP A 99 1.12 9.52 -18.64
CA TRP A 99 1.47 10.39 -17.52
C TRP A 99 2.51 9.73 -16.62
N ILE A 100 3.54 10.50 -16.32
CA ILE A 100 4.56 10.19 -15.33
C ILE A 100 4.60 11.27 -14.25
N LEU A 101 4.99 10.89 -13.06
CA LEU A 101 5.04 11.82 -11.94
C LEU A 101 6.06 12.94 -12.23
N PRO A 102 5.66 14.22 -12.20
CA PRO A 102 6.59 15.32 -12.46
C PRO A 102 7.81 15.28 -11.57
N VAL A 103 8.97 15.67 -12.10
CA VAL A 103 10.28 15.78 -11.44
C VAL A 103 10.95 14.45 -11.15
N ILE A 104 10.23 13.44 -10.64
CA ILE A 104 10.82 12.18 -10.19
C ILE A 104 10.40 10.97 -11.01
N GLY A 105 9.36 11.08 -11.86
CA GLY A 105 8.83 9.95 -12.63
C GLY A 105 9.85 9.32 -13.59
N ASP A 106 10.65 10.14 -14.26
CA ASP A 106 11.74 9.68 -15.13
C ASP A 106 13.06 9.39 -14.41
N TRP A 107 13.10 9.59 -13.11
CA TRP A 107 14.34 9.43 -12.36
C TRP A 107 14.64 7.96 -12.07
N THR A 108 15.66 7.42 -12.72
CA THR A 108 16.07 6.01 -12.57
C THR A 108 16.16 5.52 -11.12
N PRO A 109 16.78 6.24 -10.15
CA PRO A 109 16.80 5.77 -8.77
C PRO A 109 15.41 5.64 -8.13
N TYR A 110 14.44 6.50 -8.50
CA TYR A 110 13.07 6.39 -8.03
C TYR A 110 12.40 5.13 -8.58
N ASN A 111 12.55 4.87 -9.88
CA ASN A 111 11.95 3.72 -10.55
C ASN A 111 12.55 2.40 -10.02
N VAL A 112 13.87 2.31 -9.86
CA VAL A 112 14.54 1.18 -9.21
C VAL A 112 14.02 0.97 -7.78
N PHE A 113 13.85 2.04 -7.03
CA PHE A 113 13.33 1.99 -5.67
C PHE A 113 11.87 1.49 -5.64
N VAL A 114 11.00 1.98 -6.54
CA VAL A 114 9.60 1.53 -6.65
C VAL A 114 9.52 0.05 -6.99
N GLU A 115 10.33 -0.43 -7.94
CA GLU A 115 10.40 -1.86 -8.27
C GLU A 115 10.89 -2.72 -7.10
N PHE A 116 11.96 -2.30 -6.44
CA PHE A 116 12.51 -3.02 -5.30
C PHE A 116 11.50 -3.11 -4.15
N ILE A 117 10.93 -1.98 -3.75
CA ILE A 117 9.94 -1.93 -2.65
C ILE A 117 8.64 -2.63 -3.04
N GLY A 118 8.18 -2.48 -4.28
CA GLY A 118 7.00 -3.19 -4.79
C GLY A 118 7.20 -4.70 -4.72
N THR A 119 8.34 -5.21 -5.20
CA THR A 119 8.71 -6.63 -5.16
C THR A 119 8.77 -7.15 -3.73
N THR A 120 9.51 -6.47 -2.86
CA THR A 120 9.68 -6.90 -1.46
C THR A 120 8.37 -6.81 -0.68
N THR A 121 7.46 -5.90 -1.02
CA THR A 121 6.10 -5.82 -0.47
C THR A 121 5.26 -7.03 -0.88
N VAL A 122 5.24 -7.38 -2.17
CA VAL A 122 4.49 -8.54 -2.67
C VAL A 122 5.04 -9.84 -2.08
N LEU A 123 6.36 -10.01 -2.03
CA LEU A 123 6.98 -11.17 -1.39
C LEU A 123 6.70 -11.21 0.11
N GLY A 124 6.77 -10.08 0.78
CA GLY A 124 6.49 -9.95 2.21
C GLY A 124 5.07 -10.35 2.55
N ILE A 125 4.06 -9.86 1.79
CA ILE A 125 2.67 -10.24 2.03
C ILE A 125 2.43 -11.71 1.72
N ALA A 126 3.04 -12.27 0.67
CA ALA A 126 2.95 -13.70 0.37
C ALA A 126 3.50 -14.56 1.53
N VAL A 127 4.65 -14.21 2.08
CA VAL A 127 5.23 -14.88 3.26
C VAL A 127 4.28 -14.79 4.46
N LEU A 128 3.70 -13.63 4.73
CA LEU A 128 2.77 -13.44 5.85
C LEU A 128 1.49 -14.27 5.67
N VAL A 129 0.95 -14.36 4.45
CA VAL A 129 -0.20 -15.23 4.11
C VAL A 129 0.13 -16.69 4.38
N VAL A 130 1.28 -17.18 3.91
CA VAL A 130 1.74 -18.56 4.14
C VAL A 130 1.86 -18.85 5.64
N ILE A 131 2.53 -17.97 6.39
CA ILE A 131 2.68 -18.12 7.85
C ILE A 131 1.31 -18.14 8.54
N ARG A 132 0.36 -17.30 8.12
CA ARG A 132 -1.00 -17.31 8.63
C ARG A 132 -1.70 -18.65 8.36
N GLN A 133 -1.57 -19.21 7.15
CA GLN A 133 -2.16 -20.51 6.80
C GLN A 133 -1.58 -21.64 7.65
N LEU A 134 -0.26 -21.66 7.82
CA LEU A 134 0.44 -22.69 8.62
C LEU A 134 0.12 -22.60 10.11
N SER A 135 -0.16 -21.40 10.61
CA SER A 135 -0.38 -21.13 12.05
C SER A 135 -1.85 -20.99 12.43
N LYS A 136 -2.79 -21.41 11.58
CA LYS A 136 -4.23 -21.37 11.88
C LYS A 136 -4.56 -22.10 13.20
N PRO A 137 -5.54 -21.60 13.98
CA PRO A 137 -5.96 -22.22 15.26
C PRO A 137 -6.45 -23.66 15.14
N ASN A 138 -6.84 -24.13 13.96
CA ASN A 138 -7.35 -25.48 13.72
C ASN A 138 -6.38 -26.59 14.15
N LYS A 139 -5.07 -26.35 14.12
CA LYS A 139 -4.03 -27.31 14.53
C LYS A 139 -3.55 -27.03 15.95
N PRO A 140 -2.97 -25.84 16.28
CA PRO A 140 -2.46 -25.55 17.61
C PRO A 140 -3.52 -25.05 18.61
N GLY A 141 -4.78 -24.87 18.20
CA GLY A 141 -5.86 -24.37 19.03
C GLY A 141 -5.52 -23.00 19.67
N ARG A 142 -5.74 -22.86 20.99
CA ARG A 142 -5.45 -21.63 21.73
C ARG A 142 -3.95 -21.24 21.77
N LYS A 143 -3.03 -22.16 21.43
CA LYS A 143 -1.60 -21.87 21.34
C LYS A 143 -1.24 -21.11 20.06
N SER A 144 -2.14 -21.04 19.09
CA SER A 144 -1.96 -20.21 17.91
C SER A 144 -1.96 -18.73 18.28
N ARG A 145 -1.04 -17.97 17.69
CA ARG A 145 -1.02 -16.49 17.78
C ARG A 145 -2.25 -15.84 17.15
N PHE A 146 -2.94 -16.56 16.29
CA PHE A 146 -4.15 -16.10 15.60
C PHE A 146 -5.45 -16.58 16.28
N ALA A 147 -5.36 -17.17 17.47
CA ALA A 147 -6.53 -17.53 18.26
C ALA A 147 -7.35 -16.25 18.58
N GLY A 148 -8.62 -16.24 18.21
CA GLY A 148 -9.51 -15.07 18.35
C GLY A 148 -9.38 -13.99 17.27
N SER A 149 -8.48 -14.16 16.27
CA SER A 149 -8.35 -13.21 15.17
C SER A 149 -9.46 -13.37 14.13
N SER A 150 -9.92 -12.24 13.56
CA SER A 150 -10.82 -12.24 12.41
C SER A 150 -10.06 -12.51 11.11
N PHE A 151 -10.14 -13.75 10.62
CA PHE A 151 -9.45 -14.15 9.38
C PHE A 151 -10.00 -13.42 8.16
N GLY A 152 -11.30 -13.13 8.09
CA GLY A 152 -11.89 -12.38 6.98
C GLY A 152 -11.32 -10.99 6.84
N GLN A 153 -11.16 -10.26 7.95
CA GLN A 153 -10.52 -8.94 7.94
C GLN A 153 -9.05 -9.01 7.52
N ALA A 154 -8.33 -10.03 7.98
CA ALA A 154 -6.93 -10.20 7.64
C ALA A 154 -6.75 -10.50 6.14
N TYR A 155 -7.53 -11.45 5.58
CA TYR A 155 -7.48 -11.76 4.14
C TYR A 155 -7.91 -10.59 3.27
N PHE A 156 -8.88 -9.82 3.71
CA PHE A 156 -9.27 -8.59 3.00
C PHE A 156 -8.08 -7.65 2.84
N VAL A 157 -7.35 -7.33 3.92
CA VAL A 157 -6.17 -6.46 3.86
C VAL A 157 -5.04 -7.06 3.04
N GLU A 158 -4.76 -8.36 3.21
CA GLU A 158 -3.74 -9.09 2.45
C GLU A 158 -4.05 -9.07 0.94
N THR A 159 -5.31 -9.29 0.57
CA THR A 159 -5.75 -9.23 -0.84
C THR A 159 -5.62 -7.83 -1.41
N VAL A 160 -6.02 -6.80 -0.67
CA VAL A 160 -5.86 -5.39 -1.09
C VAL A 160 -4.40 -5.07 -1.39
N ILE A 161 -3.48 -5.43 -0.49
CA ILE A 161 -2.05 -5.18 -0.66
C ILE A 161 -1.52 -5.92 -1.90
N LEU A 162 -1.93 -7.18 -2.09
CA LEU A 162 -1.51 -7.98 -3.25
C LEU A 162 -2.01 -7.37 -4.56
N VAL A 163 -3.30 -7.01 -4.65
CA VAL A 163 -3.88 -6.39 -5.85
C VAL A 163 -3.21 -5.05 -6.17
N VAL A 164 -2.98 -4.21 -5.17
CA VAL A 164 -2.26 -2.93 -5.35
C VAL A 164 -0.83 -3.18 -5.83
N GLY A 165 -0.14 -4.17 -5.27
CA GLY A 165 1.20 -4.56 -5.72
C GLY A 165 1.23 -4.99 -7.19
N VAL A 166 0.31 -5.85 -7.61
CA VAL A 166 0.18 -6.26 -9.02
C VAL A 166 -0.11 -5.05 -9.92
N CYS A 167 -1.00 -4.14 -9.50
CA CYS A 167 -1.28 -2.92 -10.27
C CYS A 167 -0.04 -2.02 -10.40
N ILE A 168 0.81 -1.93 -9.38
CA ILE A 168 2.06 -1.15 -9.46
C ILE A 168 2.98 -1.72 -10.53
N PHE A 169 3.23 -3.04 -10.53
CA PHE A 169 4.05 -3.68 -11.55
C PHE A 169 3.48 -3.53 -12.95
N MET A 170 2.18 -3.72 -13.11
CA MET A 170 1.54 -3.60 -14.42
C MET A 170 1.59 -2.16 -14.94
N LEU A 171 1.32 -1.16 -14.09
CA LEU A 171 1.40 0.25 -14.50
C LEU A 171 2.83 0.66 -14.83
N HIS A 172 3.81 0.19 -14.06
CA HIS A 172 5.21 0.46 -14.34
C HIS A 172 5.67 -0.21 -15.65
N ALA A 173 5.26 -1.45 -15.90
CA ALA A 173 5.54 -2.12 -17.17
C ALA A 173 4.86 -1.45 -18.38
N LEU A 174 3.62 -0.98 -18.21
CA LEU A 174 2.89 -0.23 -19.24
C LEU A 174 3.57 1.12 -19.53
N GLU A 175 4.10 1.79 -18.51
CA GLU A 175 4.88 3.01 -18.64
C GLU A 175 6.15 2.75 -19.48
N GLY A 176 6.93 1.72 -19.14
CA GLY A 176 8.09 1.31 -19.94
C GLY A 176 7.75 0.93 -21.37
N ALA A 177 6.61 0.27 -21.62
CA ALA A 177 6.18 -0.11 -22.96
C ALA A 177 5.76 1.11 -23.81
N GLN A 178 5.13 2.12 -23.21
CA GLN A 178 4.69 3.34 -23.89
C GLN A 178 5.84 4.33 -24.16
N HIS A 179 6.87 4.37 -23.31
CA HIS A 179 8.05 5.22 -23.48
C HIS A 179 9.15 4.58 -24.34
N HIS A 180 8.87 3.45 -24.98
CA HIS A 180 9.79 2.77 -25.91
C HIS A 180 11.19 2.55 -25.33
N VAL A 181 11.24 2.00 -24.08
CA VAL A 181 12.49 1.59 -23.44
C VAL A 181 13.22 0.60 -24.34
N ASP A 182 14.36 1.02 -24.94
CA ASP A 182 15.16 0.19 -25.82
C ASP A 182 16.16 -0.66 -25.02
N GLY A 183 15.88 -1.96 -24.93
CA GLY A 183 16.73 -2.90 -24.22
C GLY A 183 16.41 -2.99 -22.73
N TYR A 184 17.31 -3.66 -21.99
CA TYR A 184 17.20 -3.79 -20.53
C TYR A 184 17.63 -2.50 -19.85
N GLU A 185 16.74 -1.96 -19.05
CA GLU A 185 17.02 -0.83 -18.16
C GLU A 185 16.90 -1.23 -16.69
N ALA A 186 17.79 -0.71 -15.87
CA ALA A 186 17.79 -0.95 -14.43
C ALA A 186 16.47 -0.52 -13.76
N SER A 187 15.78 0.46 -14.35
CA SER A 187 14.46 0.94 -13.91
C SER A 187 13.37 -0.13 -13.96
N PHE A 188 13.55 -1.19 -14.77
CA PHE A 188 12.54 -2.24 -15.02
C PHE A 188 13.10 -3.64 -14.74
N PHE A 189 13.99 -3.81 -13.77
CA PHE A 189 14.74 -5.06 -13.58
C PHE A 189 13.86 -6.28 -13.25
N ILE A 190 12.66 -6.10 -12.70
CA ILE A 190 11.67 -7.16 -12.46
C ILE A 190 10.59 -7.13 -13.55
N SER A 191 10.07 -5.95 -13.90
CA SER A 191 8.95 -5.80 -14.84
C SER A 191 9.37 -5.93 -16.32
N TYR A 192 10.68 -5.94 -16.62
CA TYR A 192 11.18 -5.99 -18.00
C TYR A 192 10.57 -7.10 -18.89
N PRO A 193 10.39 -8.35 -18.43
CA PRO A 193 9.73 -9.37 -19.25
C PRO A 193 8.30 -8.98 -19.66
N VAL A 194 7.58 -8.28 -18.77
CA VAL A 194 6.24 -7.77 -19.04
C VAL A 194 6.30 -6.58 -20.00
N VAL A 195 7.28 -5.68 -19.85
CA VAL A 195 7.54 -4.57 -20.80
C VAL A 195 7.76 -5.14 -22.20
N ALA A 196 8.64 -6.13 -22.33
CA ALA A 196 8.95 -6.76 -23.61
C ALA A 196 7.73 -7.39 -24.28
N TRP A 197 6.86 -8.03 -23.49
CA TRP A 197 5.60 -8.60 -23.99
C TRP A 197 4.60 -7.53 -24.42
N LEU A 198 4.48 -6.44 -23.66
CA LEU A 198 3.56 -5.33 -23.92
C LEU A 198 3.95 -4.52 -25.15
N LYS A 199 5.24 -4.37 -25.46
CA LYS A 199 5.74 -3.61 -26.63
C LYS A 199 5.15 -4.07 -27.97
N GLY A 200 4.69 -5.31 -28.07
CA GLY A 200 4.04 -5.84 -29.27
C GLY A 200 2.59 -5.42 -29.47
N MET A 201 2.00 -4.71 -28.49
CA MET A 201 0.60 -4.32 -28.52
C MET A 201 0.41 -2.95 -29.19
N ASP A 202 -0.77 -2.73 -29.76
CA ASP A 202 -1.13 -1.42 -30.29
C ASP A 202 -1.33 -0.37 -29.19
N VAL A 203 -1.15 0.90 -29.55
CA VAL A 203 -1.21 2.03 -28.61
C VAL A 203 -2.56 2.10 -27.87
N SER A 204 -3.65 1.81 -28.58
CA SER A 204 -4.99 1.88 -27.97
C SER A 204 -5.20 0.82 -26.89
N THR A 205 -4.64 -0.36 -27.10
CA THR A 205 -4.64 -1.46 -26.11
C THR A 205 -3.80 -1.09 -24.90
N LEU A 206 -2.58 -0.55 -25.08
CA LEU A 206 -1.72 -0.11 -23.97
C LEU A 206 -2.40 0.97 -23.13
N GLN A 207 -3.02 1.97 -23.79
CA GLN A 207 -3.77 3.02 -23.08
C GLN A 207 -4.96 2.46 -22.29
N ASN A 208 -5.74 1.56 -22.88
CA ASN A 208 -6.88 0.94 -22.21
C ASN A 208 -6.47 0.09 -21.01
N LEU A 209 -5.35 -0.65 -21.11
CA LEU A 209 -4.78 -1.40 -19.99
C LEU A 209 -4.31 -0.45 -18.89
N THR A 210 -3.70 0.68 -19.24
CA THR A 210 -3.30 1.72 -18.27
C THR A 210 -4.52 2.27 -17.52
N TYR A 211 -5.59 2.65 -18.21
CA TYR A 211 -6.82 3.12 -17.58
C TYR A 211 -7.46 2.05 -16.68
N PHE A 212 -7.42 0.79 -17.09
CA PHE A 212 -7.93 -0.31 -16.31
C PHE A 212 -7.13 -0.51 -15.01
N PHE A 213 -5.81 -0.64 -15.10
CA PHE A 213 -4.97 -0.90 -13.91
C PHE A 213 -4.87 0.33 -13.00
N ALA A 214 -4.87 1.54 -13.55
CA ALA A 214 -4.95 2.77 -12.74
C ALA A 214 -6.27 2.85 -11.98
N GLY A 215 -7.40 2.62 -12.66
CA GLY A 215 -8.73 2.58 -12.04
C GLY A 215 -8.85 1.47 -11.00
N LEU A 216 -8.37 0.25 -11.29
CA LEU A 216 -8.37 -0.88 -10.36
C LEU A 216 -7.55 -0.57 -9.11
N LYS A 217 -6.35 -0.01 -9.26
CA LYS A 217 -5.48 0.39 -8.16
C LYS A 217 -6.15 1.41 -7.25
N ILE A 218 -6.70 2.47 -7.84
CA ILE A 218 -7.39 3.53 -7.10
C ILE A 218 -8.63 2.95 -6.42
N ALA A 219 -9.47 2.21 -7.14
CA ALA A 219 -10.67 1.61 -6.58
C ALA A 219 -10.34 0.70 -5.39
N THR A 220 -9.37 -0.19 -5.53
CA THR A 220 -8.95 -1.10 -4.45
C THR A 220 -8.45 -0.33 -3.23
N SER A 221 -7.65 0.72 -3.43
CA SER A 221 -7.10 1.54 -2.35
C SER A 221 -8.19 2.32 -1.60
N PHE A 222 -9.14 2.91 -2.31
CA PHE A 222 -10.19 3.71 -1.68
C PHE A 222 -11.34 2.88 -1.14
N ILE A 223 -11.65 1.71 -1.73
CA ILE A 223 -12.54 0.71 -1.10
C ILE A 223 -11.96 0.25 0.23
N TRP A 224 -10.65 -0.05 0.29
CA TRP A 224 -9.98 -0.35 1.55
C TRP A 224 -10.13 0.78 2.56
N MET A 225 -9.89 2.02 2.15
CA MET A 225 -10.05 3.22 3.00
C MET A 225 -11.49 3.37 3.53
N ILE A 226 -12.51 3.15 2.69
CA ILE A 226 -13.93 3.17 3.07
C ILE A 226 -14.23 2.08 4.11
N VAL A 227 -13.81 0.84 3.85
CA VAL A 227 -14.06 -0.29 4.77
C VAL A 227 -13.41 -0.04 6.13
N VAL A 228 -12.17 0.43 6.15
CA VAL A 228 -11.44 0.76 7.38
C VAL A 228 -12.11 1.92 8.12
N ALA A 229 -12.58 2.94 7.42
CA ALA A 229 -13.30 4.06 8.01
C ALA A 229 -14.64 3.67 8.65
N LEU A 230 -15.35 2.72 8.05
CA LEU A 230 -16.62 2.20 8.57
C LEU A 230 -16.45 1.18 9.69
N LYS A 231 -15.28 0.55 9.80
CA LYS A 231 -14.94 -0.48 10.80
C LYS A 231 -13.73 -0.07 11.63
N THR A 232 -13.94 0.86 12.56
CA THR A 232 -12.89 1.36 13.46
C THR A 232 -12.43 0.32 14.48
N ASP A 233 -13.16 -0.78 14.63
CA ASP A 233 -12.77 -1.98 15.41
C ASP A 233 -11.84 -2.94 14.65
N MET A 234 -11.53 -2.66 13.40
CA MET A 234 -10.67 -3.49 12.56
C MET A 234 -9.20 -3.37 12.95
N GLY A 235 -8.79 -4.10 14.01
CA GLY A 235 -7.46 -4.00 14.59
C GLY A 235 -6.31 -4.21 13.61
N VAL A 236 -6.48 -5.05 12.57
CA VAL A 236 -5.45 -5.26 11.53
C VAL A 236 -5.13 -3.99 10.73
N ALA A 237 -6.07 -3.07 10.60
CA ALA A 237 -5.87 -1.80 9.91
C ALA A 237 -5.49 -0.66 10.88
N TRP A 238 -6.10 -0.63 12.07
CA TRP A 238 -5.96 0.47 13.04
C TRP A 238 -4.88 0.24 14.12
N HIS A 239 -4.14 -0.86 14.08
CA HIS A 239 -3.16 -1.21 15.12
C HIS A 239 -2.00 -0.20 15.29
N ARG A 240 -1.91 0.81 14.44
CA ARG A 240 -0.90 1.89 14.51
C ARG A 240 -1.38 3.16 15.21
N PHE A 241 -2.67 3.25 15.53
CA PHE A 241 -3.30 4.40 16.18
C PHE A 241 -3.70 4.16 17.63
#